data_9a4aec805c19930c2371559b01e26a73
#
_entry.id   9a4aec805c19930c2371559b01e26a73
#
_cell.length_a   1.000
_cell.length_b   1.000
_cell.length_c   1.000
_cell.angle_alpha   90.00
_cell.angle_beta   90.00
_cell.angle_gamma   90.00
#
_symmetry.space_group_name_H-M   'P 1'
#
loop_
_entity.id
_entity.type
_entity.pdbx_description
1 polymer ?
#
loop_
_entity_poly.entity_id
_entity_poly.type
_entity_poly.pdbx_seq_one_letter_code
_entity_poly.pdbx_strand_id
1 'polypeptide(L)'
;MGVVLVKCPQAVGYHWHPAFRLEQIPDLIRVERERAKMGLVFYRKHPSRRVRFIIQFTWLHRLLWELLTLGGLLNERSLRPLLAWLIRRGRPDLAMELLRLPLNRIGVRAMALEARQQGMA
;
A
#
# COMPACT_ATOMS: atom_id res chain seq x y z
N MET A 1 29.26 -8.57 4.65
CA MET A 1 28.67 -8.77 5.98
C MET A 1 27.47 -9.68 5.87
N GLY A 2 27.51 -10.85 6.43
CA GLY A 2 26.40 -11.79 6.41
C GLY A 2 25.50 -11.60 7.63
N VAL A 3 24.19 -11.65 7.42
CA VAL A 3 23.22 -11.71 8.52
C VAL A 3 22.90 -13.16 8.80
N VAL A 4 23.18 -13.61 10.02
CA VAL A 4 22.86 -14.98 10.43
C VAL A 4 21.48 -14.98 11.08
N LEU A 5 20.55 -15.74 10.47
CA LEU A 5 19.22 -15.95 11.04
C LEU A 5 19.27 -17.16 11.95
N VAL A 6 19.04 -16.93 13.24
CA VAL A 6 18.95 -17.98 14.24
C VAL A 6 17.49 -18.20 14.59
N LYS A 7 16.98 -19.42 14.39
CA LYS A 7 15.66 -19.80 14.85
C LYS A 7 15.69 -20.00 16.37
N CYS A 8 14.83 -19.25 17.07
CA CYS A 8 14.65 -19.41 18.50
C CYS A 8 13.19 -19.83 18.78
N PRO A 9 12.87 -21.15 18.80
CA PRO A 9 11.49 -21.62 18.95
C PRO A 9 10.87 -21.29 20.30
N GLN A 10 11.70 -20.94 21.28
CA GLN A 10 11.24 -20.53 22.63
C GLN A 10 10.91 -19.03 22.72
N ALA A 11 11.32 -18.22 21.73
CA ALA A 11 11.00 -16.82 21.68
C ALA A 11 9.60 -16.64 21.07
N VAL A 12 8.63 -16.31 21.91
CA VAL A 12 7.25 -16.06 21.49
C VAL A 12 7.01 -14.57 21.53
N GLY A 13 6.79 -13.97 20.36
CA GLY A 13 6.41 -12.57 20.22
C GLY A 13 4.94 -12.43 19.87
N TYR A 14 4.23 -11.55 20.58
CA TYR A 14 2.85 -11.25 20.30
C TYR A 14 2.76 -9.91 19.57
N HIS A 15 2.29 -9.94 18.32
CA HIS A 15 1.96 -8.72 17.57
C HIS A 15 0.49 -8.39 17.79
N TRP A 16 0.23 -7.33 18.54
CA TRP A 16 -1.12 -6.81 18.70
C TRP A 16 -1.37 -5.73 17.65
N HIS A 17 -2.30 -6.01 16.76
CA HIS A 17 -2.78 -5.04 15.78
C HIS A 17 -4.20 -4.65 16.16
N PRO A 18 -4.44 -3.36 16.47
CA PRO A 18 -5.81 -2.92 16.71
C PRO A 18 -6.65 -3.10 15.45
N ALA A 19 -7.92 -3.41 15.63
CA ALA A 19 -8.86 -3.54 14.53
C ALA A 19 -8.93 -2.24 13.73
N PHE A 20 -9.08 -2.36 12.41
CA PHE A 20 -9.18 -1.22 11.50
C PHE A 20 -10.36 -0.32 11.85
N ARG A 21 -10.12 0.99 11.86
CA ARG A 21 -11.13 2.03 12.09
C ARG A 21 -11.10 3.05 10.95
N LEU A 22 -12.27 3.65 10.67
CA LEU A 22 -12.40 4.66 9.62
C LEU A 22 -11.53 5.90 9.88
N GLU A 23 -11.31 6.26 11.15
CA GLU A 23 -10.48 7.41 11.52
C GLU A 23 -9.01 7.24 11.12
N GLN A 24 -8.57 6.03 10.85
CA GLN A 24 -7.21 5.70 10.44
C GLN A 24 -6.95 5.95 8.95
N ILE A 25 -8.00 6.16 8.14
CA ILE A 25 -7.86 6.30 6.68
C ILE A 25 -6.87 7.40 6.29
N PRO A 26 -6.92 8.63 6.84
CA PRO A 26 -5.94 9.66 6.50
C PRO A 26 -4.50 9.25 6.79
N ASP A 27 -4.25 8.57 7.90
CA ASP A 27 -2.93 8.07 8.27
C ASP A 27 -2.46 6.97 7.33
N LEU A 28 -3.35 6.06 6.94
CA LEU A 28 -3.05 4.99 5.99
C LEU A 28 -2.66 5.57 4.61
N ILE A 29 -3.37 6.59 4.16
CA ILE A 29 -3.04 7.30 2.91
C ILE A 29 -1.66 7.94 3.01
N ARG A 30 -1.36 8.60 4.12
CA ARG A 30 -0.05 9.22 4.36
C ARG A 30 1.06 8.16 4.33
N VAL A 31 0.88 7.07 5.05
CA VAL A 31 1.84 5.97 5.09
C VAL A 31 2.06 5.37 3.70
N GLU A 32 1.02 5.23 2.90
CA GLU A 32 1.14 4.69 1.55
C GLU A 32 1.93 5.61 0.63
N ARG A 33 1.74 6.91 0.74
CA ARG A 33 2.53 7.91 0.01
C ARG A 33 4.01 7.88 0.41
N GLU A 34 4.30 7.78 1.69
CA GLU A 34 5.68 7.67 2.19
C GLU A 34 6.33 6.36 1.72
N ARG A 35 5.58 5.26 1.74
CA ARG A 35 6.06 3.99 1.21
C ARG A 35 6.42 4.10 -0.28
N ALA A 36 5.62 4.80 -1.07
CA ALA A 36 5.89 5.03 -2.48
C ALA A 36 7.21 5.79 -2.69
N LYS A 37 7.44 6.84 -1.91
CA LYS A 37 8.71 7.59 -1.95
C LYS A 37 9.90 6.72 -1.57
N MET A 38 9.76 5.93 -0.52
CA MET A 38 10.83 5.01 -0.08
C MET A 38 11.08 3.91 -1.11
N GLY A 39 10.06 3.46 -1.82
CA GLY A 39 10.21 2.54 -2.94
C GLY A 39 11.10 3.10 -4.04
N LEU A 40 10.95 4.38 -4.38
CA LEU A 40 11.82 5.04 -5.36
C LEU A 40 13.26 5.17 -4.86
N VAL A 41 13.46 5.49 -3.59
CA VAL A 41 14.80 5.52 -2.98
C VAL A 41 15.47 4.16 -3.09
N PHE A 42 14.73 3.10 -2.81
CA PHE A 42 15.23 1.73 -2.96
C PHE A 42 15.58 1.40 -4.41
N TYR A 43 14.74 1.78 -5.36
CA TYR A 43 14.99 1.59 -6.79
C TYR A 43 16.24 2.34 -7.26
N ARG A 44 16.46 3.57 -6.76
CA ARG A 44 17.67 4.33 -7.11
C ARG A 44 18.95 3.64 -6.64
N LYS A 45 18.89 2.97 -5.49
CA LYS A 45 20.02 2.20 -4.95
C LYS A 45 20.22 0.87 -5.67
N HIS A 46 19.15 0.26 -6.12
CA HIS A 46 19.14 -1.07 -6.75
C HIS A 46 18.32 -1.04 -8.05
N PRO A 47 18.80 -0.34 -9.10
CA PRO A 47 18.06 -0.18 -10.34
C PRO A 47 18.03 -1.50 -11.13
N SER A 48 16.95 -2.24 -11.01
CA SER A 48 16.71 -3.47 -11.76
C SER A 48 15.25 -3.60 -12.14
N ARG A 49 14.97 -4.35 -13.21
CA ARG A 49 13.59 -4.64 -13.62
C ARG A 49 12.82 -5.36 -12.54
N ARG A 50 13.49 -6.24 -11.80
CA ARG A 50 12.88 -6.99 -10.69
C ARG A 50 12.44 -6.06 -9.55
N VAL A 51 13.31 -5.15 -9.12
CA VAL A 51 12.97 -4.16 -8.10
C VAL A 51 11.82 -3.27 -8.58
N ARG A 52 11.88 -2.80 -9.81
CA ARG A 52 10.83 -1.97 -10.40
C ARG A 52 9.47 -2.69 -10.39
N PHE A 53 9.45 -3.98 -10.64
CA PHE A 53 8.24 -4.79 -10.58
C PHE A 53 7.74 -4.97 -9.15
N ILE A 54 8.65 -5.28 -8.21
CA ILE A 54 8.32 -5.49 -6.78
C ILE A 54 7.69 -4.25 -6.16
N ILE A 55 8.24 -3.07 -6.43
CA ILE A 55 7.70 -1.80 -5.92
C ILE A 55 6.50 -1.29 -6.71
N GLN A 56 6.08 -2.02 -7.73
CA GLN A 56 4.95 -1.67 -8.61
C GLN A 56 5.19 -0.38 -9.43
N PHE A 57 6.45 -0.06 -9.70
CA PHE A 57 6.82 1.10 -10.53
C PHE A 57 6.80 0.74 -12.02
N THR A 58 5.64 0.35 -12.54
CA THR A 58 5.44 0.03 -13.96
C THR A 58 4.13 0.62 -14.45
N TRP A 59 4.03 0.86 -15.76
CA TRP A 59 2.77 1.29 -16.37
C TRP A 59 1.67 0.24 -16.23
N LEU A 60 2.06 -1.05 -16.21
CA LEU A 60 1.13 -2.16 -16.06
C LEU A 60 0.41 -2.13 -14.71
N HIS A 61 1.14 -1.86 -13.61
CA HIS A 61 0.53 -1.72 -12.28
C HIS A 61 -0.38 -0.50 -12.22
N ARG A 62 0.00 0.61 -12.86
CA ARG A 62 -0.88 1.79 -12.94
C ARG A 62 -2.19 1.47 -13.64
N LEU A 63 -2.11 0.79 -14.79
CA LEU A 63 -3.30 0.37 -15.52
C LEU A 63 -4.15 -0.60 -14.69
N LEU A 64 -3.52 -1.58 -14.05
CA LEU A 64 -4.20 -2.56 -13.23
C LEU A 64 -5.01 -1.89 -12.10
N TRP A 65 -4.39 -0.97 -11.37
CA TRP A 65 -5.09 -0.30 -10.26
C TRP A 65 -6.14 0.70 -10.74
N GLU A 66 -5.97 1.32 -11.91
CA GLU A 66 -7.02 2.14 -12.52
C GLU A 66 -8.23 1.27 -12.90
N LEU A 67 -8.00 0.10 -13.49
CA LEU A 67 -9.08 -0.82 -13.84
C LEU A 67 -9.79 -1.38 -12.61
N LEU A 68 -9.04 -1.82 -11.59
CA LEU A 68 -9.59 -2.39 -10.35
C LEU A 68 -10.37 -1.36 -9.53
N THR A 69 -10.03 -0.10 -9.63
CA THR A 69 -10.74 1.00 -8.94
C THR A 69 -11.73 1.74 -9.83
N LEU A 70 -11.97 1.24 -11.03
CA LEU A 70 -12.87 1.86 -12.01
C LEU A 70 -12.51 3.33 -12.29
N GLY A 71 -11.21 3.59 -12.53
CA GLY A 71 -10.71 4.94 -12.79
C GLY A 71 -10.72 5.86 -11.56
N GLY A 72 -10.82 5.32 -10.37
CA GLY A 72 -10.87 6.06 -9.12
C GLY A 72 -12.28 6.27 -8.56
N LEU A 73 -13.31 5.67 -9.17
CA LEU A 73 -14.67 5.68 -8.61
C LEU A 73 -14.72 4.93 -7.28
N LEU A 74 -13.97 3.84 -7.14
CA LEU A 74 -13.78 3.13 -5.87
C LEU A 74 -12.65 3.81 -5.09
N ASN A 75 -13.00 4.78 -4.25
CA ASN A 75 -12.06 5.52 -3.41
C ASN A 75 -12.49 5.44 -1.95
N GLU A 76 -11.70 6.01 -1.06
CA GLU A 76 -11.95 6.00 0.38
C GLU A 76 -13.30 6.62 0.77
N ARG A 77 -13.78 7.57 -0.02
CA ARG A 77 -15.07 8.24 0.23
C ARG A 77 -16.24 7.39 -0.25
N SER A 78 -16.15 6.85 -1.46
CA SER A 78 -17.22 6.02 -2.04
C SER A 78 -17.39 4.69 -1.31
N LEU A 79 -16.28 4.11 -0.80
CA LEU A 79 -16.30 2.87 -0.04
C LEU A 79 -16.65 3.06 1.44
N ARG A 80 -16.61 4.28 1.95
CA ARG A 80 -16.81 4.56 3.39
C ARG A 80 -18.08 3.92 3.96
N PRO A 81 -19.25 4.02 3.33
CA PRO A 81 -20.46 3.37 3.84
C PRO A 81 -20.33 1.85 3.93
N LEU A 82 -19.72 1.23 2.92
CA LEU A 82 -19.49 -0.21 2.90
C LEU A 82 -18.46 -0.63 3.96
N LEU A 83 -17.38 0.15 4.11
CA LEU A 83 -16.38 -0.10 5.15
C LEU A 83 -17.00 0.00 6.54
N ALA A 84 -17.83 1.02 6.79
CA ALA A 84 -18.53 1.19 8.05
C ALA A 84 -19.49 0.01 8.32
N TRP A 85 -20.19 -0.45 7.30
CA TRP A 85 -21.07 -1.61 7.42
C TRP A 85 -20.29 -2.88 7.76
N LEU A 86 -19.16 -3.14 7.11
CA LEU A 86 -18.32 -4.30 7.39
C LEU A 86 -17.76 -4.27 8.81
N ILE A 87 -17.31 -3.09 9.28
CA ILE A 87 -16.82 -2.92 10.65
C ILE A 87 -17.94 -3.23 11.66
N ARG A 88 -19.15 -2.73 11.43
CA ARG A 88 -20.31 -3.02 12.27
C ARG A 88 -20.69 -4.48 12.28
N ARG A 89 -20.41 -5.21 11.19
CA ARG A 89 -20.63 -6.66 11.10
C ARG A 89 -19.53 -7.49 11.73
N GLY A 90 -18.53 -6.84 12.37
CA GLY A 90 -17.40 -7.54 12.96
C GLY A 90 -16.39 -8.06 11.94
N ARG A 91 -16.31 -7.45 10.75
CA ARG A 91 -15.40 -7.84 9.67
C ARG A 91 -14.47 -6.68 9.28
N PRO A 92 -13.68 -6.12 10.24
CA PRO A 92 -12.72 -5.07 9.92
C PRO A 92 -11.61 -5.56 8.99
N ASP A 93 -11.32 -6.84 8.98
CA ASP A 93 -10.38 -7.49 8.06
C ASP A 93 -10.79 -7.30 6.59
N LEU A 94 -12.07 -7.58 6.27
CA LEU A 94 -12.59 -7.37 4.92
C LEU A 94 -12.63 -5.89 4.54
N ALA A 95 -12.97 -5.03 5.50
CA ALA A 95 -12.95 -3.58 5.27
C ALA A 95 -11.54 -3.11 4.88
N MET A 96 -10.51 -3.59 5.57
CA MET A 96 -9.11 -3.25 5.24
C MET A 96 -8.70 -3.78 3.85
N GLU A 97 -9.11 -5.01 3.50
CA GLU A 97 -8.83 -5.58 2.17
C GLU A 97 -9.47 -4.75 1.05
N LEU A 98 -10.71 -4.31 1.23
CA LEU A 98 -11.37 -3.42 0.26
C LEU A 98 -10.67 -2.07 0.15
N LEU A 99 -10.23 -1.50 1.27
CA LEU A 99 -9.51 -0.23 1.28
C LEU A 99 -8.15 -0.32 0.58
N ARG A 100 -7.55 -1.49 0.51
CA ARG A 100 -6.29 -1.69 -0.23
C ARG A 100 -6.40 -1.31 -1.70
N LEU A 101 -7.56 -1.46 -2.32
CA LEU A 101 -7.75 -1.09 -3.73
C LEU A 101 -7.44 0.41 -3.95
N PRO A 102 -8.14 1.35 -3.31
CA PRO A 102 -7.81 2.77 -3.46
C PRO A 102 -6.43 3.14 -2.89
N LEU A 103 -5.97 2.48 -1.82
CA LEU A 103 -4.64 2.73 -1.27
C LEU A 103 -3.53 2.38 -2.26
N ASN A 104 -3.61 1.25 -2.92
CA ASN A 104 -2.63 0.86 -3.94
C ASN A 104 -2.63 1.83 -5.11
N ARG A 105 -3.79 2.28 -5.56
CA ARG A 105 -3.89 3.30 -6.60
C ARG A 105 -3.21 4.60 -6.17
N ILE A 106 -3.45 5.06 -4.95
CA ILE A 106 -2.82 6.26 -4.39
C ILE A 106 -1.30 6.09 -4.36
N GLY A 107 -0.80 4.95 -3.88
CA GLY A 107 0.62 4.66 -3.81
C GLY A 107 1.29 4.66 -5.18
N VAL A 108 0.70 3.99 -6.16
CA VAL A 108 1.23 3.92 -7.53
C VAL A 108 1.24 5.29 -8.20
N ARG A 109 0.20 6.09 -8.02
CA ARG A 109 0.14 7.46 -8.55
C ARG A 109 1.13 8.38 -7.86
N ALA A 110 1.25 8.29 -6.55
CA ALA A 110 2.23 9.08 -5.78
C ALA A 110 3.66 8.77 -6.23
N MET A 111 3.96 7.49 -6.46
CA MET A 111 5.27 7.07 -6.98
C MET A 111 5.54 7.63 -8.38
N ALA A 112 4.56 7.58 -9.28
CA ALA A 112 4.71 8.11 -10.63
C ALA A 112 4.93 9.63 -10.61
N LEU A 113 4.21 10.35 -9.76
CA LEU A 113 4.36 11.79 -9.61
C LEU A 113 5.73 12.16 -9.05
N GLU A 114 6.15 11.48 -7.99
CA GLU A 114 7.46 11.69 -7.37
C GLU A 114 8.59 11.40 -8.36
N ALA A 115 8.47 10.32 -9.13
CA ALA A 115 9.44 9.96 -10.17
C ALA A 115 9.56 11.04 -11.24
N ARG A 116 8.46 11.66 -11.65
CA ARG A 116 8.47 12.78 -12.61
C ARG A 116 9.18 13.99 -12.02
N GLN A 117 8.91 14.32 -10.76
CA GLN A 117 9.56 15.44 -10.08
C GLN A 117 11.07 15.23 -9.95
N GLN A 118 11.52 14.00 -9.84
CA GLN A 118 12.93 13.62 -9.77
C GLN A 118 13.57 13.39 -11.15
N GLY A 119 12.82 13.54 -12.23
CA GLY A 119 13.31 13.30 -13.58
C GLY A 119 13.57 11.84 -13.91
N MET A 120 12.93 10.90 -13.22
CA MET A 120 13.08 9.45 -13.40
C MET A 120 12.08 8.85 -14.40
N ALA A 121 11.06 9.56 -14.75
CA ALA A 121 10.01 9.08 -15.65
C ALA A 121 10.23 9.52 -17.07
#